data_5db95da3971f30f622c611768dd949ae
#
_entry.id   5db95da3971f30f622c611768dd949ae
#
_cell.length_a   1.000
_cell.length_b   1.000
_cell.length_c   1.000
_cell.angle_alpha   90.00
_cell.angle_beta   90.00
_cell.angle_gamma   90.00
#
_symmetry.space_group_name_H-M   'P 1'
#
loop_
_entity.id
_entity.type
_entity.pdbx_description
1 polymer ?
#
loop_
_entity_poly.entity_id
_entity_poly.type
_entity_poly.pdbx_seq_one_letter_code
_entity_poly.pdbx_strand_id
1 'polypeptide(L)'
;MDLQTLPSALSGGYAFTLAGVDNSYGPVAFGGIFSISGGTNLQNGLVDENDYGTVTTATALSGTLSTFDSFGRGTITSTLNYAGTPIALNYYVVGPEAIRIIDVDLNDSAVGSAFGQGVNTTAANNASLGQSVFALNGSPYPSNYAAVGMFSTSNTSSALADFSGVADDSELVGFQLPATPISGTYSIASDGYGSLTMVAGDLGDVSALGVYMTDPNLNLSDPNNTTSGLGGGLFADMDSVLAGGTGVVIPQTNTSTTGFAGNYAFAAQSFFTFFEFDFVGQGSVTSGAFSGTGLVSDPFITLNGSATNSGVKFSGTPLADPNNVGRYTLFSTNTKPNPLKVVVDKVTSTFDVVLYQSSGGLLFWLNEDPSSVFLGSLQQQGSLTGLPTAKPSASCHPVCEP
;
A
#
# COMPACT_ATOMS: atom_id res chain seq x y z
N MET A 1 -19.44 -10.32 -9.17
CA MET A 1 -19.10 -8.88 -9.15
C MET A 1 -20.25 -8.24 -8.41
N ASP A 2 -20.08 -7.98 -7.14
CA ASP A 2 -21.09 -7.23 -6.38
C ASP A 2 -21.09 -5.80 -6.90
N LEU A 3 -22.27 -5.34 -7.30
CA LEU A 3 -22.46 -3.93 -7.66
C LEU A 3 -22.23 -3.13 -6.39
N GLN A 4 -21.23 -2.27 -6.42
CA GLN A 4 -20.91 -1.39 -5.33
C GLN A 4 -22.10 -0.48 -5.05
N THR A 5 -22.58 -0.46 -3.83
CA THR A 5 -23.63 0.46 -3.42
C THR A 5 -22.97 1.82 -3.14
N LEU A 6 -23.16 2.76 -4.08
CA LEU A 6 -22.67 4.12 -3.89
C LEU A 6 -23.42 4.80 -2.74
N PRO A 7 -22.75 5.55 -1.86
CA PRO A 7 -23.42 6.40 -0.88
C PRO A 7 -24.21 7.50 -1.60
N SER A 8 -25.18 8.09 -0.93
CA SER A 8 -25.94 9.21 -1.51
C SER A 8 -25.11 10.48 -1.69
N ALA A 9 -24.11 10.67 -0.84
CA ALA A 9 -23.12 11.74 -0.89
C ALA A 9 -21.90 11.35 -0.05
N LEU A 10 -20.74 11.92 -0.36
CA LEU A 10 -19.56 11.83 0.50
C LEU A 10 -19.71 12.80 1.68
N SER A 11 -19.23 12.41 2.85
CA SER A 11 -19.26 13.26 4.05
C SER A 11 -18.28 12.76 5.12
N GLY A 12 -17.92 13.62 6.07
CA GLY A 12 -17.02 13.28 7.16
C GLY A 12 -15.56 13.57 6.86
N GLY A 13 -14.67 13.11 7.74
CA GLY A 13 -13.21 13.22 7.60
C GLY A 13 -12.66 12.13 6.70
N TYR A 14 -11.57 12.46 6.01
CA TYR A 14 -10.80 11.55 5.16
C TYR A 14 -9.31 11.74 5.41
N ALA A 15 -8.58 10.64 5.47
CA ALA A 15 -7.13 10.57 5.36
C ALA A 15 -6.77 10.19 3.92
N PHE A 16 -5.76 10.80 3.32
CA PHE A 16 -5.40 10.53 1.93
C PHE A 16 -3.89 10.50 1.69
N THR A 17 -3.50 9.82 0.63
CA THR A 17 -2.17 9.93 0.02
C THR A 17 -2.30 9.90 -1.49
N LEU A 18 -1.39 10.63 -2.16
CA LEU A 18 -1.18 10.60 -3.61
C LEU A 18 0.31 10.45 -3.86
N ALA A 19 0.70 9.68 -4.84
CA ALA A 19 2.08 9.57 -5.27
C ALA A 19 2.16 9.54 -6.79
N GLY A 20 3.25 10.08 -7.33
CA GLY A 20 3.44 10.17 -8.75
C GLY A 20 4.75 10.81 -9.17
N VAL A 21 4.73 11.41 -10.33
CA VAL A 21 5.86 12.12 -10.90
C VAL A 21 5.43 13.48 -11.45
N ASP A 22 6.28 14.45 -11.31
CA ASP A 22 6.11 15.77 -11.90
C ASP A 22 6.52 15.83 -13.38
N ASN A 23 6.33 16.97 -14.01
CA ASN A 23 6.73 17.20 -15.41
C ASN A 23 8.24 17.22 -15.63
N SER A 24 9.03 17.27 -14.58
CA SER A 24 10.50 17.15 -14.60
C SER A 24 10.97 15.71 -14.38
N TYR A 25 10.01 14.78 -14.27
CA TYR A 25 10.21 13.38 -13.92
C TYR A 25 10.74 13.15 -12.49
N GLY A 26 10.56 14.15 -11.62
CA GLY A 26 10.81 14.02 -10.20
C GLY A 26 9.65 13.29 -9.49
N PRO A 27 9.93 12.40 -8.54
CA PRO A 27 8.87 11.80 -7.73
C PRO A 27 8.24 12.84 -6.81
N VAL A 28 6.92 12.78 -6.67
CA VAL A 28 6.13 13.62 -5.79
C VAL A 28 5.19 12.78 -4.93
N ALA A 29 5.08 13.11 -3.66
CA ALA A 29 4.09 12.54 -2.76
C ALA A 29 3.33 13.62 -2.01
N PHE A 30 2.05 13.40 -1.86
CA PHE A 30 1.17 14.16 -1.00
C PHE A 30 0.52 13.23 0.02
N GLY A 31 0.34 13.74 1.23
CA GLY A 31 -0.44 13.07 2.24
C GLY A 31 -1.16 14.06 3.13
N GLY A 32 -2.24 13.65 3.76
CA GLY A 32 -2.96 14.56 4.63
C GLY A 32 -4.34 14.10 5.04
N ILE A 33 -5.09 15.06 5.55
CA ILE A 33 -6.47 14.88 5.97
C ILE A 33 -7.34 16.01 5.40
N PHE A 34 -8.64 15.73 5.23
CA PHE A 34 -9.65 16.76 4.92
C PHE A 34 -11.03 16.31 5.38
N SER A 35 -11.98 17.24 5.46
CA SER A 35 -13.38 16.93 5.75
C SER A 35 -14.27 17.34 4.57
N ILE A 36 -15.32 16.56 4.32
CA ILE A 36 -16.37 16.87 3.36
C ILE A 36 -17.64 17.22 4.12
N SER A 37 -18.18 18.40 3.86
CA SER A 37 -19.48 18.85 4.38
C SER A 37 -20.46 19.17 3.26
N GLY A 38 -21.74 18.87 3.49
CA GLY A 38 -22.80 19.11 2.49
C GLY A 38 -22.60 18.35 1.18
N GLY A 39 -21.76 17.32 1.17
CA GLY A 39 -21.48 16.47 0.00
C GLY A 39 -20.51 17.07 -1.03
N THR A 40 -20.18 18.34 -0.93
CA THR A 40 -19.41 19.05 -1.97
C THR A 40 -18.34 20.01 -1.44
N ASN A 41 -18.33 20.32 -0.14
CA ASN A 41 -17.41 21.30 0.40
C ASN A 41 -16.24 20.60 1.12
N LEU A 42 -15.03 20.75 0.61
CA LEU A 42 -13.79 20.27 1.20
C LEU A 42 -13.22 21.37 2.09
N GLN A 43 -13.01 21.03 3.38
CA GLN A 43 -12.60 22.00 4.41
C GLN A 43 -11.78 21.35 5.51
N ASN A 44 -11.17 22.18 6.36
CA ASN A 44 -10.40 21.76 7.52
C ASN A 44 -9.28 20.75 7.16
N GLY A 45 -8.75 20.87 5.95
CA GLY A 45 -7.72 19.96 5.50
C GLY A 45 -6.32 20.48 5.85
N LEU A 46 -5.42 19.51 6.03
CA LEU A 46 -3.98 19.70 6.11
C LEU A 46 -3.34 18.77 5.10
N VAL A 47 -2.34 19.27 4.40
CA VAL A 47 -1.57 18.49 3.42
C VAL A 47 -0.08 18.65 3.67
N ASP A 48 0.62 17.54 3.57
CA ASP A 48 2.06 17.45 3.47
C ASP A 48 2.42 17.13 2.02
N GLU A 49 3.51 17.69 1.55
CA GLU A 49 4.03 17.51 0.20
C GLU A 49 5.52 17.20 0.29
N ASN A 50 5.96 16.21 -0.44
CA ASN A 50 7.36 15.97 -0.73
C ASN A 50 7.55 16.01 -2.24
N ASP A 51 8.12 17.11 -2.72
CA ASP A 51 8.46 17.34 -4.11
C ASP A 51 9.97 17.14 -4.28
N TYR A 52 10.34 15.93 -4.68
CA TYR A 52 11.73 15.56 -4.92
C TYR A 52 12.70 16.00 -3.80
N GLY A 53 12.32 15.74 -2.54
CA GLY A 53 13.09 16.14 -1.35
C GLY A 53 12.83 17.57 -0.86
N THR A 54 12.02 18.34 -1.55
CA THR A 54 11.52 19.62 -1.03
C THR A 54 10.24 19.37 -0.24
N VAL A 55 10.35 19.38 1.08
CA VAL A 55 9.25 19.02 1.98
C VAL A 55 8.52 20.26 2.47
N THR A 56 7.21 20.28 2.35
CA THR A 56 6.29 21.23 3.03
C THR A 56 5.29 20.45 3.86
N THR A 57 4.97 20.93 5.05
CA THR A 57 4.08 20.23 5.99
C THR A 57 2.96 21.11 6.48
N ALA A 58 1.84 20.49 6.87
CA ALA A 58 0.68 21.15 7.47
C ALA A 58 0.14 22.35 6.67
N THR A 59 0.24 22.31 5.34
CA THR A 59 -0.35 23.33 4.49
C THR A 59 -1.87 23.22 4.49
N ALA A 60 -2.58 24.34 4.62
CA ALA A 60 -4.04 24.34 4.66
C ALA A 60 -4.63 23.85 3.32
N LEU A 61 -5.53 22.87 3.39
CA LEU A 61 -6.23 22.29 2.23
C LEU A 61 -7.73 22.60 2.31
N SER A 62 -8.26 23.19 1.25
CA SER A 62 -9.68 23.48 1.10
C SER A 62 -10.10 23.40 -0.37
N GLY A 63 -11.41 23.32 -0.64
CA GLY A 63 -11.90 23.23 -2.02
C GLY A 63 -13.32 22.77 -2.13
N THR A 64 -13.65 22.25 -3.31
CA THR A 64 -14.98 21.72 -3.62
C THR A 64 -14.89 20.41 -4.39
N LEU A 65 -15.88 19.55 -4.17
CA LEU A 65 -16.11 18.35 -4.97
C LEU A 65 -17.34 18.57 -5.84
N SER A 66 -17.31 18.08 -7.08
CA SER A 66 -18.59 17.89 -7.81
C SER A 66 -19.38 16.75 -7.16
N THR A 67 -20.67 16.70 -7.40
CA THR A 67 -21.41 15.44 -7.17
C THR A 67 -20.90 14.37 -8.12
N PHE A 68 -20.81 13.14 -7.65
CA PHE A 68 -20.41 12.02 -8.51
C PHE A 68 -21.56 11.52 -9.37
N ASP A 69 -21.24 10.99 -10.53
CA ASP A 69 -22.18 10.39 -11.48
C ASP A 69 -22.64 8.98 -11.04
N SER A 70 -23.43 8.32 -11.87
CA SER A 70 -23.93 6.96 -11.61
C SER A 70 -22.83 5.88 -11.56
N PHE A 71 -21.63 6.22 -11.98
CA PHE A 71 -20.43 5.35 -11.91
C PHE A 71 -19.52 5.71 -10.73
N GLY A 72 -19.93 6.66 -9.90
CA GLY A 72 -19.15 7.11 -8.74
C GLY A 72 -18.04 8.10 -9.09
N ARG A 73 -17.97 8.63 -10.32
CA ARG A 73 -16.93 9.57 -10.74
C ARG A 73 -17.33 11.00 -10.45
N GLY A 74 -16.40 11.77 -9.88
CA GLY A 74 -16.51 13.21 -9.70
C GLY A 74 -15.16 13.91 -9.86
N THR A 75 -15.14 15.23 -9.62
CA THR A 75 -13.96 16.08 -9.70
C THR A 75 -13.70 16.77 -8.38
N ILE A 76 -12.44 17.03 -8.07
CA ILE A 76 -12.00 17.85 -6.93
C ILE A 76 -11.30 19.08 -7.48
N THR A 77 -11.71 20.25 -6.99
CA THR A 77 -11.02 21.53 -7.18
C THR A 77 -10.59 22.00 -5.80
N SER A 78 -9.29 22.07 -5.55
CA SER A 78 -8.76 22.38 -4.22
C SER A 78 -7.62 23.38 -4.28
N THR A 79 -7.14 23.77 -3.10
CA THR A 79 -5.92 24.56 -2.94
C THR A 79 -4.66 23.70 -3.06
N LEU A 80 -4.79 22.39 -3.26
CA LEU A 80 -3.65 21.54 -3.58
C LEU A 80 -3.00 22.04 -4.87
N ASN A 81 -1.73 22.29 -4.81
CA ASN A 81 -1.00 22.79 -5.96
C ASN A 81 0.40 22.17 -6.00
N TYR A 82 0.93 22.12 -7.21
CA TYR A 82 2.31 21.76 -7.48
C TYR A 82 3.04 22.97 -8.05
N ALA A 83 4.15 23.36 -7.43
CA ALA A 83 4.93 24.54 -7.82
C ALA A 83 4.08 25.82 -8.06
N GLY A 84 3.01 25.99 -7.27
CA GLY A 84 2.08 27.12 -7.37
C GLY A 84 0.99 26.98 -8.44
N THR A 85 0.90 25.84 -9.13
CA THR A 85 -0.17 25.53 -10.10
C THR A 85 -1.19 24.59 -9.44
N PRO A 86 -2.49 24.92 -9.38
CA PRO A 86 -3.50 24.03 -8.83
C PRO A 86 -3.58 22.70 -9.59
N ILE A 87 -3.62 21.60 -8.85
CA ILE A 87 -3.75 20.25 -9.40
C ILE A 87 -5.21 19.95 -9.70
N ALA A 88 -5.48 19.42 -10.89
CA ALA A 88 -6.81 19.00 -11.32
C ALA A 88 -7.02 17.51 -11.02
N LEU A 89 -7.92 17.18 -10.12
CA LEU A 89 -8.15 15.82 -9.66
C LEU A 89 -9.52 15.29 -10.06
N ASN A 90 -9.57 14.03 -10.48
CA ASN A 90 -10.78 13.23 -10.53
C ASN A 90 -10.80 12.25 -9.34
N TYR A 91 -11.98 11.97 -8.82
CA TYR A 91 -12.18 10.93 -7.84
C TYR A 91 -13.18 9.88 -8.29
N TYR A 92 -13.06 8.67 -7.74
CA TYR A 92 -13.94 7.53 -7.98
C TYR A 92 -14.31 6.91 -6.64
N VAL A 93 -15.60 6.87 -6.34
CA VAL A 93 -16.10 6.23 -5.13
C VAL A 93 -15.96 4.72 -5.26
N VAL A 94 -15.25 4.08 -4.33
CA VAL A 94 -15.03 2.63 -4.30
C VAL A 94 -15.67 1.95 -3.10
N GLY A 95 -16.13 2.71 -2.13
CA GLY A 95 -16.82 2.25 -0.93
C GLY A 95 -17.49 3.41 -0.20
N PRO A 96 -18.25 3.15 0.86
CA PRO A 96 -18.89 4.19 1.65
C PRO A 96 -17.91 5.21 2.22
N GLU A 97 -16.72 4.76 2.56
CA GLU A 97 -15.64 5.55 3.16
C GLU A 97 -14.33 5.40 2.39
N ALA A 98 -14.38 5.18 1.07
CA ALA A 98 -13.18 5.08 0.25
C ALA A 98 -13.38 5.65 -1.13
N ILE A 99 -12.41 6.44 -1.57
CA ILE A 99 -12.31 6.97 -2.92
C ILE A 99 -10.92 6.74 -3.48
N ARG A 100 -10.82 6.53 -4.79
CA ARG A 100 -9.57 6.60 -5.54
C ARG A 100 -9.47 7.97 -6.17
N ILE A 101 -8.26 8.48 -6.22
CA ILE A 101 -7.99 9.83 -6.73
C ILE A 101 -6.93 9.71 -7.83
N ILE A 102 -7.14 10.43 -8.90
CA ILE A 102 -6.18 10.54 -10.01
C ILE A 102 -6.02 11.98 -10.41
N ASP A 103 -4.80 12.40 -10.60
CA ASP A 103 -4.47 13.64 -11.25
C ASP A 103 -4.75 13.55 -12.75
N VAL A 104 -5.33 14.62 -13.30
CA VAL A 104 -5.75 14.68 -14.71
C VAL A 104 -5.29 15.94 -15.42
N ASP A 105 -4.36 16.69 -14.83
CA ASP A 105 -3.74 17.80 -15.52
C ASP A 105 -2.55 17.39 -16.39
N LEU A 106 -1.86 18.37 -16.96
CA LEU A 106 -0.76 18.12 -17.91
C LEU A 106 0.62 18.29 -17.29
N ASN A 107 0.70 18.67 -16.01
CA ASN A 107 1.95 19.08 -15.40
C ASN A 107 2.55 17.97 -14.54
N ASP A 108 1.72 17.09 -14.03
CA ASP A 108 2.10 15.99 -13.16
C ASP A 108 1.20 14.78 -13.41
N SER A 109 1.53 13.67 -12.81
CA SER A 109 0.76 12.43 -12.88
C SER A 109 0.83 11.75 -11.51
N ALA A 110 -0.24 11.83 -10.75
CA ALA A 110 -0.32 11.22 -9.43
C ALA A 110 -1.59 10.39 -9.28
N VAL A 111 -1.48 9.31 -8.54
CA VAL A 111 -2.62 8.47 -8.17
C VAL A 111 -2.59 8.18 -6.67
N GLY A 112 -3.76 7.94 -6.11
CA GLY A 112 -3.84 7.60 -4.71
C GLY A 112 -5.23 7.27 -4.21
N SER A 113 -5.38 7.36 -2.91
CA SER A 113 -6.61 6.98 -2.23
C SER A 113 -6.90 7.90 -1.08
N ALA A 114 -8.18 8.07 -0.77
CA ALA A 114 -8.60 8.61 0.50
C ALA A 114 -9.58 7.63 1.19
N PHE A 115 -9.40 7.49 2.48
CA PHE A 115 -10.19 6.62 3.34
C PHE A 115 -10.84 7.43 4.46
N GLY A 116 -12.10 7.12 4.75
CA GLY A 116 -12.85 7.76 5.82
C GLY A 116 -12.16 7.64 7.17
N GLN A 117 -12.31 8.70 7.98
CA GLN A 117 -11.86 8.73 9.37
C GLN A 117 -13.00 8.39 10.35
N GLY A 118 -14.19 8.05 9.82
CA GLY A 118 -15.39 7.77 10.59
C GLY A 118 -16.15 8.99 11.05
N VAL A 119 -17.29 8.74 11.67
CA VAL A 119 -18.18 9.80 12.19
C VAL A 119 -17.61 10.41 13.48
N ASN A 120 -16.71 9.69 14.15
CA ASN A 120 -16.10 10.07 15.43
C ASN A 120 -14.59 10.27 15.28
N THR A 121 -14.18 11.28 14.55
CA THR A 121 -12.76 11.70 14.39
C THR A 121 -12.07 12.09 15.69
N THR A 122 -12.76 12.08 16.82
CA THR A 122 -12.22 12.46 18.13
C THR A 122 -11.34 11.42 18.81
N ALA A 123 -11.10 10.27 18.20
CA ALA A 123 -10.42 9.14 18.85
C ALA A 123 -8.99 8.89 18.34
N ALA A 124 -8.53 9.51 17.26
CA ALA A 124 -7.15 9.35 16.84
C ALA A 124 -6.21 10.03 17.84
N ASN A 125 -5.25 9.28 18.31
CA ASN A 125 -4.21 9.73 19.23
C ASN A 125 -3.02 8.75 19.14
N ASN A 126 -1.98 9.01 19.92
CA ASN A 126 -0.78 8.19 19.90
C ASN A 126 -1.04 6.69 20.19
N ALA A 127 -2.11 6.33 20.91
CA ALA A 127 -2.47 4.92 21.15
C ALA A 127 -3.07 4.22 19.93
N SER A 128 -3.46 4.94 18.89
CA SER A 128 -4.14 4.37 17.72
C SER A 128 -3.25 3.49 16.86
N LEU A 129 -1.93 3.69 16.86
CA LEU A 129 -1.00 2.84 16.08
C LEU A 129 -0.76 1.48 16.73
N GLY A 130 -0.61 1.41 18.05
CA GLY A 130 -0.45 0.15 18.77
C GLY A 130 0.65 -0.76 18.22
N GLN A 131 0.35 -2.06 18.09
CA GLN A 131 1.15 -3.01 17.35
C GLN A 131 0.67 -3.03 15.89
N SER A 132 1.56 -2.77 14.96
CA SER A 132 1.20 -2.57 13.55
C SER A 132 2.22 -3.17 12.59
N VAL A 133 1.75 -3.45 11.38
CA VAL A 133 2.55 -3.81 10.21
C VAL A 133 2.40 -2.70 9.20
N PHE A 134 3.48 -2.35 8.50
CA PHE A 134 3.45 -1.34 7.46
C PHE A 134 4.06 -1.85 6.16
N ALA A 135 3.66 -1.21 5.07
CA ALA A 135 4.30 -1.30 3.77
C ALA A 135 4.47 0.12 3.22
N LEU A 136 5.64 0.40 2.69
CA LEU A 136 6.01 1.69 2.13
C LEU A 136 6.68 1.45 0.77
N ASN A 137 6.33 2.25 -0.21
CA ASN A 137 7.00 2.26 -1.51
C ASN A 137 7.25 3.69 -1.95
N GLY A 138 8.35 3.88 -2.65
CA GLY A 138 8.72 5.16 -3.20
C GLY A 138 9.54 4.99 -4.47
N SER A 139 9.68 6.08 -5.20
CA SER A 139 10.50 6.13 -6.41
C SER A 139 11.49 7.29 -6.30
N PRO A 140 12.46 7.19 -5.40
CA PRO A 140 13.55 8.16 -5.42
C PRO A 140 14.34 7.96 -6.71
N TYR A 141 14.50 9.01 -7.49
CA TYR A 141 15.42 8.95 -8.64
C TYR A 141 16.86 8.96 -8.12
N PRO A 142 17.74 8.04 -8.48
CA PRO A 142 17.65 7.04 -9.54
C PRO A 142 17.22 5.63 -9.10
N SER A 143 16.85 5.40 -7.87
CA SER A 143 16.53 4.05 -7.35
C SER A 143 15.10 3.94 -6.84
N ASN A 144 14.46 2.82 -7.12
CA ASN A 144 13.19 2.47 -6.51
C ASN A 144 13.44 1.86 -5.13
N TYR A 145 12.55 2.18 -4.21
CA TYR A 145 12.59 1.78 -2.82
C TYR A 145 11.29 1.12 -2.40
N ALA A 146 11.38 0.06 -1.63
CA ALA A 146 10.24 -0.53 -0.95
C ALA A 146 10.66 -1.05 0.42
N ALA A 147 9.77 -0.94 1.38
CA ALA A 147 9.98 -1.46 2.72
C ALA A 147 8.71 -2.10 3.26
N VAL A 148 8.88 -3.13 4.07
CA VAL A 148 7.84 -3.73 4.90
C VAL A 148 8.37 -3.92 6.30
N GLY A 149 7.53 -3.76 7.30
CA GLY A 149 7.99 -3.93 8.67
C GLY A 149 6.84 -4.05 9.66
N MET A 150 7.21 -4.24 10.90
CA MET A 150 6.30 -4.23 12.03
C MET A 150 6.91 -3.51 13.21
N PHE A 151 6.09 -2.88 13.99
CA PHE A 151 6.50 -2.19 15.20
C PHE A 151 5.43 -2.26 16.28
N SER A 152 5.84 -1.96 17.49
CA SER A 152 4.96 -1.73 18.63
C SER A 152 5.25 -0.36 19.25
N THR A 153 4.23 0.23 19.82
CA THR A 153 4.28 1.57 20.40
C THR A 153 4.34 1.53 21.91
N SER A 154 4.96 2.54 22.51
CA SER A 154 5.04 2.75 23.96
C SER A 154 4.95 4.24 24.29
N ASN A 155 4.79 4.58 25.57
CA ASN A 155 4.65 5.96 26.05
C ASN A 155 3.55 6.77 25.35
N THR A 156 2.48 6.11 24.91
CA THR A 156 1.44 6.68 24.06
C THR A 156 0.63 7.80 24.73
N SER A 157 0.77 8.00 26.03
CA SER A 157 0.19 9.12 26.77
C SER A 157 1.03 10.41 26.71
N SER A 158 2.24 10.33 26.20
CA SER A 158 3.12 11.48 26.02
C SER A 158 2.76 12.26 24.74
N ALA A 159 3.17 13.53 24.66
CA ALA A 159 3.03 14.32 23.43
C ALA A 159 3.79 13.70 22.26
N LEU A 160 4.94 13.09 22.54
CA LEU A 160 5.68 12.19 21.65
C LEU A 160 5.61 10.79 22.25
N ALA A 161 5.12 9.84 21.49
CA ALA A 161 5.15 8.42 21.82
C ALA A 161 6.36 7.75 21.15
N ASP A 162 6.82 6.65 21.72
CA ASP A 162 7.92 5.88 21.16
C ASP A 162 7.40 4.68 20.37
N PHE A 163 8.15 4.26 19.36
CA PHE A 163 7.96 2.98 18.70
C PHE A 163 9.29 2.23 18.53
N SER A 164 9.19 0.91 18.45
CA SER A 164 10.32 0.03 18.11
C SER A 164 9.81 -1.21 17.39
N GLY A 165 10.63 -1.74 16.49
CA GLY A 165 10.23 -2.88 15.68
C GLY A 165 11.36 -3.43 14.82
N VAL A 166 10.97 -4.05 13.72
CA VAL A 166 11.86 -4.60 12.70
C VAL A 166 11.29 -4.32 11.32
N ALA A 167 12.16 -4.02 10.37
CA ALA A 167 11.79 -3.86 8.97
C ALA A 167 12.79 -4.55 8.04
N ASP A 168 12.31 -4.84 6.85
CA ASP A 168 13.12 -5.23 5.70
C ASP A 168 12.90 -4.16 4.64
N ASP A 169 13.97 -3.72 3.99
CA ASP A 169 13.91 -2.81 2.87
C ASP A 169 14.66 -3.35 1.66
N SER A 170 14.32 -2.85 0.52
CA SER A 170 14.95 -3.19 -0.76
C SER A 170 15.08 -1.96 -1.62
N GLU A 171 16.30 -1.68 -2.05
CA GLU A 171 16.63 -0.65 -3.02
C GLU A 171 17.27 -1.24 -4.25
N LEU A 172 16.97 -0.69 -5.41
CA LEU A 172 17.43 -1.21 -6.68
C LEU A 172 18.97 -1.18 -6.87
N VAL A 173 19.69 -0.32 -6.18
CA VAL A 173 21.13 -0.13 -6.37
C VAL A 173 21.98 -0.85 -5.31
N GLY A 174 21.44 -1.87 -4.66
CA GLY A 174 22.23 -2.82 -3.88
C GLY A 174 22.22 -2.65 -2.37
N PHE A 175 21.32 -1.85 -1.84
CA PHE A 175 21.04 -1.85 -0.40
C PHE A 175 19.86 -2.78 -0.11
N GLN A 176 20.10 -3.74 0.74
CA GLN A 176 19.11 -4.61 1.34
C GLN A 176 19.42 -4.65 2.83
N LEU A 177 18.47 -4.29 3.64
CA LEU A 177 18.60 -4.36 5.09
C LEU A 177 17.59 -5.38 5.63
N PRO A 178 17.95 -6.67 5.67
CA PRO A 178 17.04 -7.69 6.17
C PRO A 178 16.93 -7.64 7.70
N ALA A 179 15.71 -7.68 8.20
CA ALA A 179 15.40 -7.74 9.63
C ALA A 179 16.13 -6.67 10.46
N THR A 180 16.21 -5.45 9.95
CA THR A 180 16.87 -4.33 10.63
C THR A 180 15.98 -3.84 11.77
N PRO A 181 16.51 -3.68 12.99
CA PRO A 181 15.78 -3.01 14.06
C PRO A 181 15.46 -1.57 13.68
N ILE A 182 14.21 -1.17 13.89
CA ILE A 182 13.75 0.20 13.69
C ILE A 182 13.26 0.79 15.01
N SER A 183 13.46 2.09 15.21
CA SER A 183 12.98 2.81 16.38
C SER A 183 12.79 4.29 16.09
N GLY A 184 12.04 4.95 16.94
CA GLY A 184 11.82 6.39 16.80
C GLY A 184 10.68 6.91 17.65
N THR A 185 10.20 8.08 17.27
CA THR A 185 9.10 8.75 17.94
C THR A 185 8.01 9.18 16.95
N TYR A 186 6.78 9.33 17.44
CA TYR A 186 5.68 9.81 16.63
C TYR A 186 4.69 10.63 17.46
N SER A 187 3.90 11.44 16.78
CA SER A 187 2.81 12.22 17.37
C SER A 187 1.61 12.23 16.44
N ILE A 188 0.43 11.93 16.97
CA ILE A 188 -0.85 11.96 16.24
C ILE A 188 -1.81 12.86 17.00
N ALA A 189 -2.32 13.88 16.32
CA ALA A 189 -3.34 14.80 16.85
C ALA A 189 -4.74 14.15 16.84
N SER A 190 -5.68 14.78 17.50
CA SER A 190 -7.06 14.27 17.64
C SER A 190 -7.87 14.25 16.33
N ASP A 191 -7.40 14.94 15.29
CA ASP A 191 -7.97 14.92 13.94
C ASP A 191 -7.37 13.82 13.06
N GLY A 192 -6.41 13.04 13.59
CA GLY A 192 -5.76 11.95 12.88
C GLY A 192 -4.56 12.36 12.02
N TYR A 193 -4.21 13.64 12.01
CA TYR A 193 -2.97 14.12 11.40
C TYR A 193 -1.79 13.92 12.33
N GLY A 194 -0.67 13.42 11.80
CA GLY A 194 0.51 13.15 12.62
C GLY A 194 1.80 13.05 11.83
N SER A 195 2.87 12.84 12.56
CA SER A 195 4.21 12.63 12.03
C SER A 195 4.94 11.54 12.80
N LEU A 196 5.86 10.86 12.12
CA LEU A 196 6.74 9.85 12.67
C LEU A 196 8.17 10.18 12.25
N THR A 197 9.10 10.06 13.21
CA THR A 197 10.53 10.25 12.96
C THR A 197 11.28 8.98 13.38
N MET A 198 12.02 8.40 12.47
CA MET A 198 12.87 7.24 12.71
C MET A 198 14.28 7.66 13.11
N VAL A 199 14.97 6.79 13.81
CA VAL A 199 16.42 6.94 14.02
C VAL A 199 17.11 6.77 12.67
N ALA A 200 18.00 7.70 12.34
CA ALA A 200 18.68 7.72 11.05
C ALA A 200 19.45 6.39 10.79
N GLY A 201 19.22 5.80 9.62
CA GLY A 201 19.83 4.56 9.17
C GLY A 201 19.09 3.29 9.57
N ASP A 202 17.98 3.39 10.33
CA ASP A 202 17.17 2.22 10.71
C ASP A 202 16.40 1.66 9.51
N LEU A 203 15.97 2.50 8.57
CA LEU A 203 15.21 2.11 7.38
C LEU A 203 15.77 2.81 6.14
N GLY A 204 17.00 2.43 5.77
CA GLY A 204 17.71 3.07 4.66
C GLY A 204 17.79 4.58 4.85
N ASP A 205 17.30 5.30 3.85
CA ASP A 205 17.26 6.76 3.85
C ASP A 205 15.95 7.37 4.39
N VAL A 206 14.95 6.54 4.75
CA VAL A 206 13.68 7.03 5.31
C VAL A 206 13.87 7.39 6.78
N SER A 207 13.71 8.66 7.10
CA SER A 207 13.83 9.17 8.47
C SER A 207 12.58 9.89 8.98
N ALA A 208 11.68 10.33 8.09
CA ALA A 208 10.48 11.06 8.45
C ALA A 208 9.27 10.66 7.60
N LEU A 209 8.14 10.40 8.24
CA LEU A 209 6.87 10.09 7.60
C LEU A 209 5.75 10.98 8.13
N GLY A 210 4.88 11.47 7.25
CA GLY A 210 3.54 11.92 7.60
C GLY A 210 2.67 10.70 7.91
N VAL A 211 1.79 10.83 8.90
CA VAL A 211 0.88 9.76 9.35
C VAL A 211 -0.54 10.27 9.37
N TYR A 212 -1.44 9.59 8.67
CA TYR A 212 -2.83 10.03 8.51
C TYR A 212 -3.77 8.89 8.87
N MET A 213 -4.43 9.00 10.03
CA MET A 213 -5.22 7.90 10.59
C MET A 213 -6.60 7.80 9.93
N THR A 214 -7.03 6.56 9.71
CA THR A 214 -8.36 6.23 9.15
C THR A 214 -9.34 5.83 10.27
N ASP A 215 -10.61 5.57 9.91
CA ASP A 215 -11.60 5.03 10.85
C ASP A 215 -11.11 3.71 11.46
N PRO A 216 -11.08 3.57 12.79
CA PRO A 216 -10.68 2.35 13.47
C PRO A 216 -11.56 1.11 13.14
N ASN A 217 -12.73 1.30 12.55
CA ASN A 217 -13.61 0.21 12.13
C ASN A 217 -13.51 -0.11 10.63
N LEU A 218 -12.81 0.70 9.85
CA LEU A 218 -12.65 0.49 8.42
C LEU A 218 -11.69 -0.67 8.15
N ASN A 219 -12.04 -1.52 7.21
CA ASN A 219 -11.11 -2.49 6.66
C ASN A 219 -10.43 -1.90 5.41
N LEU A 220 -9.16 -1.50 5.52
CA LEU A 220 -8.43 -0.90 4.41
C LEU A 220 -8.25 -1.85 3.22
N SER A 221 -8.34 -3.17 3.43
CA SER A 221 -8.28 -4.19 2.38
C SER A 221 -9.64 -4.46 1.73
N ASP A 222 -10.74 -4.10 2.40
CA ASP A 222 -12.12 -4.22 1.91
C ASP A 222 -12.90 -2.95 2.26
N PRO A 223 -12.79 -1.92 1.43
CA PRO A 223 -13.40 -0.61 1.70
C PRO A 223 -14.93 -0.60 1.79
N ASN A 224 -15.60 -1.70 1.43
CA ASN A 224 -17.04 -1.86 1.66
C ASN A 224 -17.36 -2.27 3.10
N ASN A 225 -16.38 -2.75 3.85
CA ASN A 225 -16.53 -3.12 5.24
C ASN A 225 -16.09 -1.97 6.16
N THR A 226 -17.06 -1.24 6.68
CA THR A 226 -16.85 -0.07 7.56
C THR A 226 -17.19 -0.37 9.02
N THR A 227 -17.40 -1.63 9.39
CA THR A 227 -17.91 -1.98 10.72
C THR A 227 -17.11 -3.07 11.44
N SER A 228 -16.26 -3.80 10.74
CA SER A 228 -15.50 -4.93 11.32
C SER A 228 -14.02 -4.94 10.89
N GLY A 229 -13.52 -3.85 10.41
CA GLY A 229 -12.09 -3.61 10.21
C GLY A 229 -11.36 -3.31 11.53
N LEU A 230 -10.09 -3.05 11.45
CA LEU A 230 -9.25 -2.65 12.57
C LEU A 230 -8.60 -1.27 12.33
N GLY A 231 -9.07 -0.58 11.29
CA GLY A 231 -8.50 0.70 10.91
C GLY A 231 -7.07 0.60 10.39
N GLY A 232 -6.34 1.64 10.69
CA GLY A 232 -4.95 1.82 10.31
C GLY A 232 -4.67 3.27 9.98
N GLY A 233 -3.70 3.49 9.10
CA GLY A 233 -3.34 4.81 8.62
C GLY A 233 -2.61 4.73 7.28
N LEU A 234 -2.39 5.90 6.72
CA LEU A 234 -1.60 6.10 5.52
C LEU A 234 -0.29 6.78 5.90
N PHE A 235 0.77 6.48 5.16
CA PHE A 235 2.06 7.12 5.27
C PHE A 235 2.39 7.89 4.00
N ALA A 236 3.01 9.06 4.16
CA ALA A 236 3.71 9.74 3.08
C ALA A 236 5.14 10.03 3.54
N ASP A 237 6.10 9.81 2.66
CA ASP A 237 7.49 10.09 2.93
C ASP A 237 7.72 11.60 2.98
N MET A 238 8.26 12.07 4.11
CA MET A 238 8.56 13.47 4.39
C MET A 238 10.06 13.67 4.60
N ASP A 239 10.87 12.83 3.98
CA ASP A 239 12.31 12.94 4.04
C ASP A 239 12.85 13.84 2.92
N SER A 240 13.87 14.62 3.20
CA SER A 240 14.53 15.48 2.21
C SER A 240 15.54 14.73 1.33
N VAL A 241 15.83 13.47 1.64
CA VAL A 241 16.81 12.64 0.90
C VAL A 241 16.11 11.73 -0.11
N LEU A 242 14.99 11.15 0.30
CA LEU A 242 14.12 10.37 -0.57
C LEU A 242 12.90 11.20 -0.96
N ALA A 243 12.36 10.92 -2.09
CA ALA A 243 11.23 11.67 -2.58
C ALA A 243 10.11 10.74 -3.04
N GLY A 244 8.87 11.10 -2.69
CA GLY A 244 7.69 10.58 -3.33
C GLY A 244 7.21 9.20 -2.88
N GLY A 245 7.58 8.75 -1.67
CA GLY A 245 7.07 7.50 -1.10
C GLY A 245 5.71 7.63 -0.45
N THR A 246 4.86 6.62 -0.60
CA THR A 246 3.62 6.46 0.16
C THR A 246 3.48 5.04 0.71
N GLY A 247 2.68 4.88 1.74
CA GLY A 247 2.51 3.60 2.38
C GLY A 247 1.23 3.48 3.18
N VAL A 248 1.11 2.32 3.82
CA VAL A 248 -0.03 1.98 4.66
C VAL A 248 0.47 1.33 5.94
N VAL A 249 -0.18 1.63 7.04
CA VAL A 249 0.03 0.97 8.33
C VAL A 249 -1.27 0.33 8.79
N ILE A 250 -1.21 -0.94 9.18
CA ILE A 250 -2.37 -1.74 9.56
C ILE A 250 -2.10 -2.41 10.90
N PRO A 251 -3.04 -2.39 11.86
CA PRO A 251 -2.88 -3.06 13.14
C PRO A 251 -2.55 -4.55 12.99
N GLN A 252 -1.66 -5.04 13.81
CA GLN A 252 -1.29 -6.45 13.89
C GLN A 252 -1.95 -7.09 15.12
N THR A 253 -2.98 -7.88 14.92
CA THR A 253 -3.65 -8.61 16.00
C THR A 253 -3.23 -10.07 16.08
N ASN A 254 -2.64 -10.61 15.02
CA ASN A 254 -2.20 -11.98 14.98
C ASN A 254 -0.72 -12.08 15.39
N THR A 255 -0.50 -12.63 16.58
CA THR A 255 0.83 -12.86 17.15
C THR A 255 1.17 -14.36 17.16
N SER A 256 0.63 -15.13 16.22
CA SER A 256 0.89 -16.58 16.16
C SER A 256 2.20 -16.86 15.43
N THR A 257 3.05 -17.69 16.03
CA THR A 257 4.27 -18.21 15.39
C THR A 257 4.00 -19.39 14.46
N THR A 258 2.75 -19.87 14.37
CA THR A 258 2.42 -21.12 13.66
C THR A 258 2.29 -20.97 12.15
N GLY A 259 2.58 -19.81 11.61
CA GLY A 259 2.46 -19.53 10.19
C GLY A 259 1.03 -19.18 9.77
N PHE A 260 0.92 -18.69 8.57
CA PHE A 260 -0.39 -18.46 7.95
C PHE A 260 -0.85 -19.70 7.18
N ALA A 261 -2.17 -19.85 7.03
CA ALA A 261 -2.79 -20.99 6.34
C ALA A 261 -4.07 -20.52 5.63
N GLY A 262 -4.51 -21.26 4.62
CA GLY A 262 -5.72 -20.98 3.87
C GLY A 262 -5.47 -20.54 2.43
N ASN A 263 -6.49 -19.97 1.81
CA ASN A 263 -6.44 -19.47 0.43
C ASN A 263 -6.19 -17.97 0.42
N TYR A 264 -5.41 -17.52 -0.56
CA TYR A 264 -5.02 -16.12 -0.72
C TYR A 264 -5.16 -15.69 -2.17
N ALA A 265 -5.66 -14.47 -2.39
CA ALA A 265 -5.38 -13.70 -3.58
C ALA A 265 -4.09 -12.90 -3.32
N PHE A 266 -3.25 -12.76 -4.34
CA PHE A 266 -2.03 -11.98 -4.20
C PHE A 266 -1.79 -11.08 -5.41
N ALA A 267 -1.14 -9.96 -5.16
CA ALA A 267 -0.62 -9.08 -6.17
C ALA A 267 0.74 -8.53 -5.71
N ALA A 268 1.61 -8.27 -6.65
CA ALA A 268 2.83 -7.50 -6.42
C ALA A 268 3.14 -6.66 -7.65
N GLN A 269 3.70 -5.51 -7.42
CA GLN A 269 4.15 -4.59 -8.43
C GLN A 269 5.64 -4.33 -8.23
N SER A 270 6.38 -4.40 -9.33
CA SER A 270 7.77 -3.97 -9.37
C SER A 270 7.84 -2.47 -9.67
N PHE A 271 8.78 -1.80 -9.04
CA PHE A 271 9.00 -0.36 -9.19
C PHE A 271 10.29 -0.10 -9.98
N PHE A 272 10.49 -0.77 -11.10
CA PHE A 272 11.71 -0.62 -11.90
C PHE A 272 11.48 0.21 -13.15
N THR A 273 12.32 1.23 -13.37
CA THR A 273 12.22 2.15 -14.52
C THR A 273 12.41 1.46 -15.89
N PHE A 274 13.07 0.29 -15.91
CA PHE A 274 13.41 -0.41 -17.14
C PHE A 274 12.91 -1.87 -17.20
N PHE A 275 12.47 -2.45 -16.07
CA PHE A 275 12.01 -3.84 -15.99
C PHE A 275 10.85 -3.94 -15.00
N GLU A 276 9.66 -3.64 -15.46
CA GLU A 276 8.46 -3.74 -14.65
C GLU A 276 7.95 -5.19 -14.66
N PHE A 277 7.80 -5.77 -13.46
CA PHE A 277 7.15 -7.06 -13.27
C PHE A 277 5.92 -6.87 -12.43
N ASP A 278 4.78 -7.25 -12.95
CA ASP A 278 3.55 -7.32 -12.18
C ASP A 278 3.12 -8.76 -12.02
N PHE A 279 2.81 -9.13 -10.79
CA PHE A 279 2.27 -10.44 -10.46
C PHE A 279 0.86 -10.28 -9.93
N VAL A 280 -0.04 -11.14 -10.38
CA VAL A 280 -1.37 -11.27 -9.79
C VAL A 280 -1.79 -12.74 -9.84
N GLY A 281 -2.38 -13.22 -8.76
CA GLY A 281 -2.76 -14.62 -8.70
C GLY A 281 -3.52 -15.03 -7.47
N GLN A 282 -3.66 -16.34 -7.34
CA GLN A 282 -4.25 -16.95 -6.16
C GLN A 282 -3.44 -18.18 -5.77
N GLY A 283 -3.43 -18.47 -4.49
CA GLY A 283 -2.70 -19.61 -3.96
C GLY A 283 -3.26 -20.08 -2.63
N SER A 284 -2.70 -21.15 -2.14
CA SER A 284 -3.04 -21.71 -0.84
C SER A 284 -1.78 -22.02 -0.03
N VAL A 285 -1.90 -21.86 1.28
CA VAL A 285 -0.91 -22.35 2.24
C VAL A 285 -1.49 -23.57 2.93
N THR A 286 -0.89 -24.72 2.70
CA THR A 286 -1.31 -25.99 3.28
C THR A 286 -0.10 -26.69 3.88
N SER A 287 -0.18 -27.06 5.15
CA SER A 287 0.92 -27.68 5.90
C SER A 287 2.23 -26.89 5.83
N GLY A 288 2.11 -25.55 5.84
CA GLY A 288 3.26 -24.63 5.76
C GLY A 288 3.84 -24.40 4.37
N ALA A 289 3.33 -25.07 3.33
CA ALA A 289 3.77 -24.84 1.95
C ALA A 289 2.80 -23.94 1.20
N PHE A 290 3.31 -22.90 0.55
CA PHE A 290 2.58 -22.05 -0.37
C PHE A 290 2.63 -22.65 -1.78
N SER A 291 1.48 -22.70 -2.43
CA SER A 291 1.38 -23.04 -3.86
C SER A 291 0.27 -22.21 -4.50
N GLY A 292 0.51 -21.71 -5.71
CA GLY A 292 -0.45 -20.85 -6.39
C GLY A 292 -0.27 -20.82 -7.89
N THR A 293 -1.20 -20.14 -8.55
CA THR A 293 -1.18 -19.87 -9.98
C THR A 293 -1.57 -18.42 -10.23
N GLY A 294 -1.04 -17.84 -11.30
CA GLY A 294 -1.35 -16.45 -11.61
C GLY A 294 -0.93 -16.02 -13.01
N LEU A 295 -0.85 -14.73 -13.16
CA LEU A 295 -0.37 -14.03 -14.33
C LEU A 295 0.89 -13.26 -13.97
N VAL A 296 1.80 -13.13 -14.91
CA VAL A 296 2.95 -12.22 -14.83
C VAL A 296 2.89 -11.31 -16.05
N SER A 297 2.99 -10.01 -15.83
CA SER A 297 3.25 -9.04 -16.88
C SER A 297 4.72 -8.67 -16.82
N ASP A 298 5.44 -8.88 -17.92
CA ASP A 298 6.86 -8.55 -18.08
C ASP A 298 7.03 -7.93 -19.47
N PRO A 299 6.85 -6.62 -19.60
CA PRO A 299 6.91 -5.93 -20.88
C PRO A 299 8.30 -5.99 -21.55
N PHE A 300 9.35 -6.29 -20.79
CA PHE A 300 10.71 -6.38 -21.31
C PHE A 300 11.19 -7.81 -21.59
N ILE A 301 10.33 -8.80 -21.37
CA ILE A 301 10.53 -10.18 -21.88
C ILE A 301 11.73 -10.91 -21.25
N THR A 302 12.03 -10.62 -20.00
CA THR A 302 13.10 -11.32 -19.29
C THR A 302 12.70 -12.74 -18.89
N LEU A 303 11.41 -12.99 -18.73
CA LEU A 303 10.82 -14.30 -18.48
C LEU A 303 10.25 -14.89 -19.76
N ASN A 304 11.09 -15.53 -20.58
CA ASN A 304 10.69 -16.40 -21.68
C ASN A 304 10.04 -15.78 -22.94
N GLY A 305 10.33 -14.54 -23.28
CA GLY A 305 9.99 -13.98 -24.59
C GLY A 305 8.53 -13.59 -24.81
N SER A 306 7.72 -13.45 -23.76
CA SER A 306 6.32 -13.03 -23.84
C SER A 306 6.02 -11.93 -22.83
N ALA A 307 5.43 -10.84 -23.28
CA ALA A 307 5.06 -9.70 -22.46
C ALA A 307 4.00 -10.01 -21.38
N THR A 308 3.25 -11.10 -21.55
CA THR A 308 2.25 -11.54 -20.56
C THR A 308 2.19 -13.06 -20.56
N ASN A 309 2.41 -13.66 -19.40
CA ASN A 309 2.37 -15.09 -19.19
C ASN A 309 1.19 -15.48 -18.30
N SER A 310 0.37 -16.41 -18.77
CA SER A 310 -0.75 -16.99 -18.03
C SER A 310 -0.42 -18.39 -17.52
N GLY A 311 -1.04 -18.79 -16.41
CA GLY A 311 -0.81 -20.12 -15.82
C GLY A 311 0.56 -20.26 -15.16
N VAL A 312 1.18 -19.16 -14.78
CA VAL A 312 2.41 -19.12 -14.00
C VAL A 312 2.20 -19.82 -12.67
N LYS A 313 3.14 -20.67 -12.27
CA LYS A 313 3.08 -21.37 -10.99
C LYS A 313 3.99 -20.73 -9.96
N PHE A 314 3.45 -20.53 -8.78
CA PHE A 314 4.17 -20.01 -7.62
C PHE A 314 4.27 -21.10 -6.56
N SER A 315 5.42 -21.26 -5.93
CA SER A 315 5.58 -22.20 -4.81
C SER A 315 6.72 -21.82 -3.89
N GLY A 316 6.59 -22.14 -2.60
CA GLY A 316 7.60 -21.92 -1.58
C GLY A 316 7.14 -22.46 -0.23
N THR A 317 8.03 -22.46 0.75
CA THR A 317 7.70 -22.85 2.12
C THR A 317 8.10 -21.70 3.06
N PRO A 318 7.19 -20.80 3.40
CA PRO A 318 7.48 -19.71 4.33
C PRO A 318 7.96 -20.25 5.67
N LEU A 319 9.06 -19.72 6.15
CA LEU A 319 9.63 -20.04 7.45
C LEU A 319 9.34 -18.90 8.42
N ALA A 320 8.68 -19.19 9.53
CA ALA A 320 8.43 -18.20 10.57
C ALA A 320 9.75 -17.74 11.19
N ASP A 321 9.89 -16.44 11.37
CA ASP A 321 10.99 -15.85 12.11
C ASP A 321 10.80 -16.13 13.61
N PRO A 322 11.74 -16.80 14.28
CA PRO A 322 11.57 -17.13 15.69
C PRO A 322 11.65 -15.91 16.63
N ASN A 323 12.24 -14.81 16.16
CA ASN A 323 12.43 -13.60 16.96
C ASN A 323 11.36 -12.53 16.67
N ASN A 324 10.74 -12.59 15.50
CA ASN A 324 9.82 -11.57 15.00
C ASN A 324 8.48 -12.21 14.61
N VAL A 325 7.57 -12.29 15.55
CA VAL A 325 6.27 -12.97 15.39
C VAL A 325 5.42 -12.24 14.34
N GLY A 326 5.05 -12.97 13.28
CA GLY A 326 4.31 -12.42 12.13
C GLY A 326 5.21 -12.12 10.93
N ARG A 327 6.53 -12.25 11.06
CA ARG A 327 7.49 -12.22 9.94
C ARG A 327 7.79 -13.62 9.44
N TYR A 328 7.81 -13.81 8.14
CA TYR A 328 8.15 -15.08 7.47
C TYR A 328 9.13 -14.82 6.33
N THR A 329 9.99 -15.80 6.06
CA THR A 329 11.00 -15.70 5.00
C THR A 329 10.91 -16.86 4.02
N LEU A 330 11.17 -16.55 2.74
CA LEU A 330 11.38 -17.50 1.64
C LEU A 330 12.75 -17.15 1.02
N PHE A 331 13.83 -17.67 1.56
CA PHE A 331 15.18 -17.28 1.17
C PHE A 331 16.01 -18.43 0.58
N SER A 332 16.88 -18.08 -0.35
CA SER A 332 17.93 -18.94 -0.90
C SER A 332 19.13 -18.98 0.03
N THR A 333 19.06 -19.68 1.15
CA THR A 333 20.24 -19.85 2.01
C THR A 333 21.06 -21.08 1.63
N ASN A 334 22.39 -21.03 1.83
CA ASN A 334 23.29 -22.17 1.56
C ASN A 334 22.94 -23.44 2.33
N THR A 335 22.24 -23.32 3.46
CA THR A 335 21.91 -24.45 4.35
C THR A 335 20.51 -24.99 4.16
N LYS A 336 19.57 -24.16 3.67
CA LYS A 336 18.18 -24.55 3.38
C LYS A 336 17.62 -23.63 2.28
N PRO A 337 17.93 -23.87 1.00
CA PRO A 337 17.41 -23.04 -0.08
C PRO A 337 15.88 -23.21 -0.16
N ASN A 338 15.16 -22.15 0.12
CA ASN A 338 13.69 -22.15 0.14
C ASN A 338 13.10 -20.84 -0.43
N PRO A 339 13.62 -20.37 -1.57
CA PRO A 339 13.10 -19.15 -2.19
C PRO A 339 11.67 -19.35 -2.73
N LEU A 340 10.99 -18.25 -2.98
CA LEU A 340 9.80 -18.25 -3.81
C LEU A 340 10.19 -18.68 -5.22
N LYS A 341 9.58 -19.75 -5.71
CA LYS A 341 9.77 -20.24 -7.09
C LYS A 341 8.62 -19.77 -7.95
N VAL A 342 8.97 -19.15 -9.06
CA VAL A 342 8.04 -18.73 -10.12
C VAL A 342 8.38 -19.51 -11.38
N VAL A 343 7.44 -20.29 -11.90
CA VAL A 343 7.64 -21.15 -13.07
C VAL A 343 6.78 -20.65 -14.21
N VAL A 344 7.45 -20.23 -15.29
CA VAL A 344 6.86 -19.79 -16.55
C VAL A 344 7.36 -20.73 -17.66
N ASP A 345 6.47 -21.42 -18.35
CA ASP A 345 6.80 -22.31 -19.49
C ASP A 345 7.99 -23.26 -19.23
N LYS A 346 8.07 -23.83 -18.03
CA LYS A 346 9.14 -24.74 -17.56
C LYS A 346 10.46 -24.04 -17.18
N VAL A 347 10.57 -22.73 -17.32
CA VAL A 347 11.68 -21.95 -16.76
C VAL A 347 11.34 -21.59 -15.31
N THR A 348 12.27 -21.81 -14.41
CA THR A 348 12.10 -21.49 -12.99
C THR A 348 12.98 -20.29 -12.63
N SER A 349 12.36 -19.24 -12.16
CA SER A 349 13.01 -18.11 -11.46
C SER A 349 12.80 -18.27 -9.96
N THR A 350 13.74 -17.74 -9.18
CA THR A 350 13.67 -17.76 -7.71
C THR A 350 13.85 -16.36 -7.17
N PHE A 351 13.07 -16.04 -6.15
CA PHE A 351 13.10 -14.74 -5.47
C PHE A 351 13.22 -14.95 -3.97
N ASP A 352 14.07 -14.18 -3.34
CA ASP A 352 14.16 -14.09 -1.89
C ASP A 352 13.09 -13.10 -1.40
N VAL A 353 12.15 -13.60 -0.62
CA VAL A 353 10.94 -12.84 -0.23
C VAL A 353 10.74 -12.88 1.27
N VAL A 354 10.41 -11.74 1.84
CA VAL A 354 9.92 -11.62 3.22
C VAL A 354 8.43 -11.28 3.21
N LEU A 355 7.71 -11.79 4.23
CA LEU A 355 6.29 -11.52 4.43
C LEU A 355 6.05 -11.03 5.86
N TYR A 356 5.16 -10.06 5.99
CA TYR A 356 4.69 -9.53 7.27
C TYR A 356 3.18 -9.65 7.37
N GLN A 357 2.73 -10.39 8.38
CA GLN A 357 1.31 -10.64 8.61
C GLN A 357 0.69 -9.53 9.45
N SER A 358 -0.32 -8.88 8.90
CA SER A 358 -1.17 -7.94 9.60
C SER A 358 -2.46 -8.59 10.08
N SER A 359 -3.42 -7.80 10.53
CA SER A 359 -4.77 -8.26 10.87
C SER A 359 -5.60 -8.62 9.63
N GLY A 360 -6.71 -9.32 9.83
CA GLY A 360 -7.68 -9.59 8.76
C GLY A 360 -7.20 -10.52 7.65
N GLY A 361 -6.09 -11.26 7.88
CA GLY A 361 -5.54 -12.19 6.88
C GLY A 361 -4.80 -11.49 5.74
N LEU A 362 -4.44 -10.23 5.89
CA LEU A 362 -3.58 -9.51 4.97
C LEU A 362 -2.11 -9.74 5.35
N LEU A 363 -1.28 -10.00 4.35
CA LEU A 363 0.18 -10.00 4.47
C LEU A 363 0.75 -9.06 3.42
N PHE A 364 1.76 -8.30 3.81
CA PHE A 364 2.63 -7.62 2.86
C PHE A 364 3.84 -8.48 2.56
N TRP A 365 4.34 -8.42 1.33
CA TRP A 365 5.53 -9.13 0.91
C TRP A 365 6.46 -8.25 0.10
N LEU A 366 7.74 -8.41 0.35
CA LEU A 366 8.81 -7.67 -0.27
C LEU A 366 9.80 -8.65 -0.89
N ASN A 367 10.30 -8.35 -2.08
CA ASN A 367 11.44 -9.04 -2.66
C ASN A 367 12.75 -8.43 -2.13
N GLU A 368 13.60 -9.27 -1.60
CA GLU A 368 14.95 -8.91 -1.15
C GLU A 368 16.04 -9.36 -2.14
N ASP A 369 15.69 -9.66 -3.37
CA ASP A 369 16.67 -9.96 -4.40
C ASP A 369 17.27 -8.65 -4.94
N PRO A 370 18.62 -8.48 -4.95
CA PRO A 370 19.26 -7.24 -5.37
C PRO A 370 19.02 -6.86 -6.85
N SER A 371 18.48 -7.79 -7.63
CA SER A 371 18.21 -7.57 -9.05
C SER A 371 16.85 -6.93 -9.34
N SER A 372 15.94 -6.87 -8.37
CA SER A 372 14.59 -6.36 -8.56
C SER A 372 13.96 -5.92 -7.23
N VAL A 373 13.21 -4.84 -7.26
CA VAL A 373 12.40 -4.39 -6.13
C VAL A 373 10.94 -4.59 -6.48
N PHE A 374 10.23 -5.41 -5.74
CA PHE A 374 8.78 -5.46 -5.80
C PHE A 374 8.14 -5.57 -4.42
N LEU A 375 7.03 -4.90 -4.29
CA LEU A 375 6.18 -4.89 -3.11
C LEU A 375 4.81 -5.45 -3.49
N GLY A 376 4.24 -6.23 -2.61
CA GLY A 376 2.93 -6.82 -2.84
C GLY A 376 2.15 -7.12 -1.58
N SER A 377 0.97 -7.68 -1.80
CA SER A 377 0.10 -8.13 -0.73
C SER A 377 -0.52 -9.49 -1.04
N LEU A 378 -0.79 -10.25 0.03
CA LEU A 378 -1.62 -11.45 -0.01
C LEU A 378 -2.84 -11.19 0.87
N GLN A 379 -4.02 -11.30 0.31
CA GLN A 379 -5.29 -11.16 1.04
C GLN A 379 -5.95 -12.53 1.18
N GLN A 380 -6.24 -12.92 2.42
CA GLN A 380 -6.94 -14.17 2.70
C GLN A 380 -8.33 -14.14 2.05
N GLN A 381 -8.63 -15.19 1.31
CA GLN A 381 -9.93 -15.40 0.69
C GLN A 381 -10.84 -16.15 1.66
N GLY A 382 -12.03 -15.65 1.87
CA GLY A 382 -13.09 -16.38 2.55
C GLY A 382 -13.51 -17.64 1.79
N SER A 383 -14.32 -18.48 2.40
CA SER A 383 -14.92 -19.62 1.70
C SER A 383 -15.77 -19.11 0.53
N LEU A 384 -15.37 -19.43 -0.68
CA LEU A 384 -16.12 -19.12 -1.92
C LEU A 384 -17.39 -19.98 -2.02
N THR A 385 -18.21 -20.01 -0.99
CA THR A 385 -19.52 -20.68 -1.01
C THR A 385 -20.51 -19.75 -1.69
N GLY A 386 -20.94 -20.15 -2.89
CA GLY A 386 -22.02 -19.45 -3.61
C GLY A 386 -21.62 -18.61 -4.80
N LEU A 387 -20.38 -18.65 -5.27
CA LEU A 387 -20.10 -18.10 -6.59
C LEU A 387 -20.87 -18.90 -7.64
N PRO A 388 -21.68 -18.24 -8.50
CA PRO A 388 -22.23 -18.92 -9.65
C PRO A 388 -21.07 -19.48 -10.45
N THR A 389 -21.08 -20.78 -10.72
CA THR A 389 -20.13 -21.37 -11.68
C THR A 389 -20.29 -20.56 -12.96
N ALA A 390 -19.28 -19.75 -13.28
CA ALA A 390 -19.28 -19.03 -14.54
C ALA A 390 -19.38 -20.08 -15.65
N LYS A 391 -20.53 -20.16 -16.31
CA LYS A 391 -20.60 -20.87 -17.58
C LYS A 391 -19.52 -20.23 -18.46
N PRO A 392 -18.64 -21.04 -19.09
CA PRO A 392 -17.74 -20.50 -20.09
C PRO A 392 -18.61 -19.72 -21.08
N SER A 393 -18.43 -18.43 -21.18
CA SER A 393 -19.08 -17.63 -22.19
C SER A 393 -18.67 -18.24 -23.53
N ALA A 394 -19.66 -18.62 -24.33
CA ALA A 394 -19.44 -18.99 -25.71
C ALA A 394 -18.55 -17.91 -26.34
N SER A 395 -17.49 -18.39 -27.00
CA SER A 395 -16.48 -17.57 -27.68
C SER A 395 -17.07 -16.29 -28.30
N CYS A 396 -16.61 -15.13 -27.85
CA CYS A 396 -16.73 -13.92 -28.66
C CYS A 396 -15.94 -14.15 -29.95
N HIS A 397 -16.61 -14.38 -31.04
CA HIS A 397 -16.00 -14.21 -32.36
C HIS A 397 -15.70 -12.69 -32.52
N PRO A 398 -14.48 -12.32 -32.85
CA PRO A 398 -14.20 -10.94 -33.21
C PRO A 398 -14.74 -10.70 -34.63
N VAL A 399 -15.75 -9.88 -34.73
CA VAL A 399 -16.04 -9.20 -36.01
C VAL A 399 -15.55 -7.76 -35.79
N CYS A 400 -14.30 -7.55 -36.14
CA CYS A 400 -13.80 -6.23 -36.50
C CYS A 400 -13.44 -6.31 -37.99
N GLU A 401 -14.23 -5.76 -38.85
CA GLU A 401 -13.87 -5.31 -40.18
C GLU A 401 -14.39 -3.89 -40.41
N PRO A 402 -13.81 -3.16 -41.39
CA PRO A 402 -12.86 -2.04 -41.26
C PRO A 402 -13.50 -0.70 -41.12
#